data_6b89bf4a196302a3ec9ff39bacc84b85
#
_entry.id   6b89bf4a196302a3ec9ff39bacc84b85
#
_cell.length_a   1.000
_cell.length_b   1.000
_cell.length_c   1.000
_cell.angle_alpha   90.00
_cell.angle_beta   90.00
_cell.angle_gamma   90.00
#
_symmetry.space_group_name_H-M   'P 1'
#
loop_
_entity.id
_entity.type
_entity.pdbx_description
1 polymer ?
#
loop_
_entity_poly.entity_id
_entity_poly.type
_entity_poly.pdbx_seq_one_letter_code
_entity_poly.pdbx_strand_id
1 'polypeptide(L)'
;MTVFNLNAEQEWDAENEREGYRHRRAVIGPRLGGGEHLGGTLYELPPGEKTWPYHYELGCEEWLVVVSGRPTLRTPEGERELEPGDVAVFPEGPAGGHLIVNRTDETCRVLLLSSKSPLAIIHYPDSGKVGLWTAAEGYQAMLPTEPALDYWAGED
;
A
#
# COMPACT_ATOMS: atom_id res chain seq x y z
N MET A 1 -22.07 -0.03 18.32
CA MET A 1 -21.34 0.10 17.04
C MET A 1 -20.15 1.02 17.28
N THR A 2 -18.95 0.55 17.01
CA THR A 2 -17.71 1.33 17.14
C THR A 2 -17.50 2.11 15.85
N VAL A 3 -17.00 3.35 15.94
CA VAL A 3 -16.75 4.24 14.81
C VAL A 3 -15.29 4.68 14.85
N PHE A 4 -14.62 4.70 13.71
CA PHE A 4 -13.28 5.23 13.54
C PHE A 4 -13.35 6.57 12.78
N ASN A 5 -12.82 7.64 13.36
CA ASN A 5 -12.81 8.96 12.73
C ASN A 5 -11.44 9.23 12.10
N LEU A 6 -11.39 9.30 10.78
CA LEU A 6 -10.14 9.50 10.01
C LEU A 6 -9.46 10.85 10.30
N ASN A 7 -10.23 11.85 10.74
CA ASN A 7 -9.72 13.21 11.01
C ASN A 7 -9.29 13.41 12.47
N ALA A 8 -9.66 12.51 13.37
CA ALA A 8 -9.28 12.61 14.78
C ALA A 8 -7.79 12.35 14.97
N GLU A 9 -7.29 12.73 16.14
CA GLU A 9 -5.99 12.26 16.63
C GLU A 9 -6.00 10.75 16.75
N GLN A 10 -4.91 10.09 16.35
CA GLN A 10 -4.84 8.64 16.29
C GLN A 10 -3.81 8.08 17.27
N GLU A 11 -4.12 6.92 17.82
CA GLU A 11 -3.11 6.00 18.31
C GLU A 11 -2.56 5.21 17.11
N TRP A 12 -1.26 5.28 16.88
CA TRP A 12 -0.63 4.63 15.74
C TRP A 12 -0.17 3.22 16.10
N ASP A 13 -0.50 2.24 15.26
CA ASP A 13 -0.14 0.83 15.49
C ASP A 13 1.32 0.53 15.11
N ALA A 14 1.87 1.28 14.17
CA ALA A 14 3.24 1.13 13.73
C ALA A 14 3.76 2.40 13.05
N GLU A 15 5.09 2.56 13.09
CA GLU A 15 5.84 3.60 12.41
C GLU A 15 6.90 2.96 11.52
N ASN A 16 7.08 3.49 10.32
CA ASN A 16 8.18 3.12 9.43
C ASN A 16 9.24 4.22 9.51
N GLU A 17 10.43 3.87 9.97
CA GLU A 17 11.56 4.79 10.19
C GLU A 17 12.50 4.90 8.98
N ARG A 18 12.26 4.14 7.91
CA ARG A 18 13.13 4.13 6.73
C ARG A 18 13.07 5.46 6.01
N GLU A 19 14.20 6.12 5.84
CA GLU A 19 14.34 7.39 5.10
C GLU A 19 13.73 7.29 3.69
N GLY A 20 12.92 8.29 3.33
CA GLY A 20 12.13 8.33 2.10
C GLY A 20 10.85 7.51 2.13
N TYR A 21 10.59 6.78 3.23
CA TYR A 21 9.39 5.97 3.46
C TYR A 21 8.87 6.08 4.89
N ARG A 22 9.23 7.15 5.60
CA ARG A 22 8.74 7.37 6.97
C ARG A 22 7.25 7.67 6.93
N HIS A 23 6.50 6.90 7.69
CA HIS A 23 5.07 7.12 7.87
C HIS A 23 4.58 6.45 9.14
N ARG A 24 3.46 6.93 9.67
CA ARG A 24 2.70 6.26 10.73
C ARG A 24 1.47 5.61 10.14
N ARG A 25 1.01 4.51 10.74
CA ARG A 25 -0.19 3.81 10.25
C ARG A 25 -1.09 3.34 11.39
N ALA A 26 -2.41 3.41 11.15
CA ALA A 26 -3.44 2.88 12.00
C ALA A 26 -4.30 1.87 11.23
N VAL A 27 -4.35 0.62 11.70
CA VAL A 27 -5.12 -0.47 11.07
C VAL A 27 -6.55 -0.43 11.60
N ILE A 28 -7.52 -0.18 10.74
CA ILE A 28 -8.90 0.16 11.13
C ILE A 28 -9.71 -1.08 11.50
N GLY A 29 -9.63 -2.16 10.71
CA GLY A 29 -10.48 -3.34 10.86
C GLY A 29 -10.55 -3.91 12.27
N PRO A 30 -9.41 -4.26 12.92
CA PRO A 30 -9.40 -4.79 14.29
C PRO A 30 -10.03 -3.84 15.31
N ARG A 31 -9.85 -2.53 15.14
CA ARG A 31 -10.41 -1.50 16.05
C ARG A 31 -11.94 -1.42 15.97
N LEU A 32 -12.52 -1.84 14.85
CA LEU A 32 -13.95 -1.88 14.62
C LEU A 32 -14.57 -3.26 14.87
N GLY A 33 -13.74 -4.27 15.20
CA GLY A 33 -14.19 -5.66 15.40
C GLY A 33 -14.58 -6.34 14.08
N GLY A 34 -13.94 -5.97 12.96
CA GLY A 34 -14.25 -6.46 11.63
C GLY A 34 -13.01 -6.52 10.71
N GLY A 35 -13.25 -6.53 9.41
CA GLY A 35 -12.18 -6.53 8.40
C GLY A 35 -11.79 -7.93 7.94
N GLU A 36 -12.73 -8.88 7.83
CA GLU A 36 -12.45 -10.22 7.31
C GLU A 36 -12.17 -10.21 5.81
N HIS A 37 -12.93 -9.43 5.05
CA HIS A 37 -12.85 -9.37 3.58
C HIS A 37 -12.23 -8.09 3.03
N LEU A 38 -12.26 -7.02 3.83
CA LEU A 38 -11.72 -5.72 3.50
C LEU A 38 -10.73 -5.26 4.56
N GLY A 39 -9.52 -4.90 4.15
CA GLY A 39 -8.55 -4.19 4.95
C GLY A 39 -8.76 -2.70 4.86
N GLY A 40 -8.40 -1.96 5.90
CA GLY A 40 -8.36 -0.51 5.89
C GLY A 40 -7.22 -0.02 6.77
N THR A 41 -6.36 0.83 6.22
CA THR A 41 -5.21 1.39 6.92
C THR A 41 -5.14 2.88 6.65
N LEU A 42 -5.20 3.67 7.72
CA LEU A 42 -4.91 5.10 7.66
C LEU A 42 -3.40 5.30 7.75
N TYR A 43 -2.84 6.05 6.81
CA TYR A 43 -1.44 6.47 6.79
C TYR A 43 -1.35 7.97 7.03
N GLU A 44 -0.32 8.36 7.78
CA GLU A 44 0.10 9.75 7.91
C GLU A 44 1.53 9.87 7.38
N LEU A 45 1.72 10.73 6.37
CA LEU A 45 2.97 10.94 5.65
C LEU A 45 3.52 12.33 5.94
N PRO A 46 4.69 12.41 6.58
CA PRO A 46 5.42 13.67 6.67
C PRO A 46 5.87 14.22 5.30
N PRO A 47 6.28 15.49 5.21
CA PRO A 47 6.88 16.06 4.01
C PRO A 47 8.01 15.24 3.42
N GLY A 48 8.01 15.04 2.09
CA GLY A 48 9.04 14.31 1.35
C GLY A 48 8.95 12.79 1.40
N GLU A 49 8.06 12.23 2.20
CA GLU A 49 7.99 10.78 2.45
C GLU A 49 6.95 10.08 1.56
N LYS A 50 7.05 8.74 1.49
CA LYS A 50 6.23 7.86 0.66
C LYS A 50 5.56 6.80 1.54
N THR A 51 4.45 6.23 1.06
CA THR A 51 3.85 5.04 1.71
C THR A 51 4.75 3.82 1.55
N TRP A 52 4.84 3.32 0.33
CA TRP A 52 5.56 2.11 -0.06
C TRP A 52 6.29 2.34 -1.39
N PRO A 53 7.25 1.47 -1.81
CA PRO A 53 7.81 1.53 -3.15
C PRO A 53 6.71 1.40 -4.22
N TYR A 54 6.95 1.93 -5.43
CA TYR A 54 6.05 1.72 -6.57
C TYR A 54 5.81 0.24 -6.79
N HIS A 55 4.55 -0.16 -6.77
CA HIS A 55 4.16 -1.57 -6.85
C HIS A 55 2.76 -1.74 -7.43
N TYR A 56 2.45 -2.97 -7.83
CA TYR A 56 1.09 -3.45 -8.07
C TYR A 56 0.91 -4.82 -7.42
N GLU A 57 -0.34 -5.19 -7.19
CA GLU A 57 -0.71 -6.43 -6.54
C GLU A 57 -1.45 -7.38 -7.49
N LEU A 58 -1.29 -8.69 -7.27
CA LEU A 58 -2.11 -9.76 -7.82
C LEU A 58 -2.82 -10.44 -6.67
N GLY A 59 -4.14 -10.61 -6.80
CA GLY A 59 -4.98 -11.16 -5.75
C GLY A 59 -5.61 -10.11 -4.82
N CYS A 60 -5.28 -8.83 -5.00
CA CYS A 60 -5.86 -7.72 -4.23
C CYS A 60 -6.21 -6.54 -5.13
N GLU A 61 -7.39 -5.98 -4.94
CA GLU A 61 -7.75 -4.64 -5.43
C GLU A 61 -7.58 -3.65 -4.29
N GLU A 62 -6.99 -2.49 -4.57
CA GLU A 62 -6.81 -1.44 -3.59
C GLU A 62 -7.50 -0.13 -3.98
N TRP A 63 -7.89 0.63 -2.97
CA TRP A 63 -8.51 1.94 -3.11
C TRP A 63 -7.78 2.93 -2.23
N LEU A 64 -7.53 4.11 -2.77
CA LEU A 64 -7.01 5.27 -2.06
C LEU A 64 -8.12 6.28 -1.84
N VAL A 65 -8.18 6.83 -0.63
CA VAL A 65 -8.98 8.03 -0.33
C VAL A 65 -8.06 9.06 0.32
N VAL A 66 -8.00 10.26 -0.22
CA VAL A 66 -7.26 11.38 0.40
C VAL A 66 -8.10 11.94 1.54
N VAL A 67 -7.57 11.88 2.77
CA VAL A 67 -8.23 12.38 3.97
C VAL A 67 -7.86 13.84 4.22
N SER A 68 -6.57 14.17 4.13
CA SER A 68 -6.06 15.54 4.30
C SER A 68 -4.71 15.72 3.60
N GLY A 69 -4.36 16.98 3.32
CA GLY A 69 -3.14 17.31 2.59
C GLY A 69 -3.29 17.08 1.08
N ARG A 70 -2.18 17.23 0.34
CA ARG A 70 -2.15 17.13 -1.14
C ARG A 70 -1.05 16.16 -1.59
N PRO A 71 -1.23 14.86 -1.42
CA PRO A 71 -0.25 13.87 -1.86
C PRO A 71 -0.19 13.81 -3.39
N THR A 72 0.95 13.40 -3.92
CA THR A 72 1.11 13.06 -5.33
C THR A 72 0.95 11.56 -5.51
N LEU A 73 0.09 11.15 -6.43
CA LEU A 73 -0.08 9.77 -6.87
C LEU A 73 0.68 9.56 -8.18
N ARG A 74 1.57 8.57 -8.21
CA ARG A 74 2.20 8.04 -9.44
C ARG A 74 1.49 6.76 -9.85
N THR A 75 1.09 6.69 -11.12
CA THR A 75 0.51 5.51 -11.78
C THR A 75 1.27 5.21 -13.08
N PRO A 76 0.91 4.15 -13.84
CA PRO A 76 1.48 3.92 -15.17
C PRO A 76 1.26 5.08 -16.15
N GLU A 77 0.18 5.87 -15.98
CA GLU A 77 -0.12 7.03 -16.83
C GLU A 77 0.68 8.29 -16.45
N GLY A 78 1.38 8.28 -15.33
CA GLY A 78 2.15 9.43 -14.85
C GLY A 78 1.86 9.82 -13.41
N GLU A 79 2.19 11.07 -13.07
CA GLU A 79 2.00 11.63 -11.74
C GLU A 79 0.85 12.65 -11.72
N ARG A 80 0.09 12.66 -10.64
CA ARG A 80 -0.98 13.62 -10.37
C ARG A 80 -1.00 14.01 -8.91
N GLU A 81 -1.07 15.32 -8.64
CA GLU A 81 -1.39 15.81 -7.30
C GLU A 81 -2.87 15.60 -7.02
N LEU A 82 -3.19 15.12 -5.82
CA LEU A 82 -4.55 14.86 -5.34
C LEU A 82 -4.94 15.88 -4.27
N GLU A 83 -6.25 16.00 -4.02
CA GLU A 83 -6.79 16.86 -2.97
C GLU A 83 -7.74 16.07 -2.05
N PRO A 84 -8.05 16.60 -0.85
CA PRO A 84 -8.94 15.92 0.10
C PRO A 84 -10.29 15.58 -0.53
N GLY A 85 -10.69 14.31 -0.38
CA GLY A 85 -11.89 13.75 -1.00
C GLY A 85 -11.66 13.03 -2.33
N ASP A 86 -10.48 13.18 -2.94
CA ASP A 86 -10.14 12.37 -4.14
C ASP A 86 -10.09 10.89 -3.78
N VAL A 87 -10.59 10.07 -4.72
CA VAL A 87 -10.59 8.61 -4.64
C VAL A 87 -9.92 8.05 -5.89
N ALA A 88 -9.00 7.11 -5.70
CA ALA A 88 -8.40 6.33 -6.79
C ALA A 88 -8.58 4.83 -6.54
N VAL A 89 -8.66 4.06 -7.63
CA VAL A 89 -8.78 2.60 -7.60
C VAL A 89 -7.58 2.00 -8.30
N PHE A 90 -6.97 1.01 -7.68
CA PHE A 90 -5.85 0.25 -8.21
C PHE A 90 -6.31 -1.19 -8.46
N PRO A 91 -6.67 -1.53 -9.70
CA PRO A 91 -7.05 -2.89 -10.07
C PRO A 91 -5.85 -3.84 -9.94
N GLU A 92 -6.12 -5.12 -9.89
CA GLU A 92 -5.07 -6.14 -9.92
C GLU A 92 -4.19 -6.01 -11.17
N GLY A 93 -2.91 -6.28 -11.02
CA GLY A 93 -1.94 -6.31 -12.10
C GLY A 93 -1.31 -4.95 -12.45
N PRO A 94 -0.55 -4.89 -13.55
CA PRO A 94 0.27 -3.73 -13.91
C PRO A 94 -0.50 -2.42 -14.04
N ALA A 95 -1.78 -2.47 -14.44
CA ALA A 95 -2.63 -1.28 -14.55
C ALA A 95 -2.90 -0.61 -13.18
N GLY A 96 -2.85 -1.38 -12.09
CA GLY A 96 -2.99 -0.88 -10.71
C GLY A 96 -1.68 -0.40 -10.09
N GLY A 97 -0.60 -0.32 -10.85
CA GLY A 97 0.69 0.15 -10.35
C GLY A 97 0.59 1.54 -9.73
N HIS A 98 1.05 1.70 -8.49
CA HIS A 98 0.94 2.97 -7.79
C HIS A 98 2.05 3.24 -6.78
N LEU A 99 2.25 4.53 -6.49
CA LEU A 99 3.09 5.06 -5.43
C LEU A 99 2.46 6.36 -4.94
N ILE A 100 2.32 6.50 -3.64
CA ILE A 100 1.85 7.73 -3.00
C ILE A 100 3.04 8.42 -2.34
N VAL A 101 3.26 9.69 -2.67
CA VAL A 101 4.35 10.50 -2.12
C VAL A 101 3.82 11.87 -1.68
N ASN A 102 4.25 12.31 -0.51
CA ASN A 102 3.98 13.67 -0.06
C ASN A 102 5.10 14.61 -0.56
N ARG A 103 4.83 15.39 -1.60
CA ARG A 103 5.78 16.37 -2.15
C ARG A 103 5.59 17.79 -1.57
N THR A 104 4.66 17.93 -0.63
CA THR A 104 4.35 19.23 0.02
C THR A 104 5.18 19.40 1.30
N ASP A 105 5.05 20.55 1.92
CA ASP A 105 5.66 20.91 3.21
C ASP A 105 4.73 20.66 4.42
N GLU A 106 3.51 20.17 4.15
CA GLU A 106 2.53 19.79 5.17
C GLU A 106 2.35 18.28 5.23
N THR A 107 1.92 17.76 6.39
CA THR A 107 1.60 16.35 6.56
C THR A 107 0.33 15.97 5.80
N CYS A 108 0.37 14.85 5.07
CA CYS A 108 -0.78 14.28 4.39
C CYS A 108 -1.33 13.07 5.15
N ARG A 109 -2.66 12.86 5.09
CA ARG A 109 -3.32 11.62 5.51
C ARG A 109 -4.04 10.97 4.35
N VAL A 110 -3.83 9.68 4.18
CA VAL A 110 -4.50 8.86 3.17
C VAL A 110 -5.03 7.58 3.79
N LEU A 111 -6.22 7.16 3.36
CA LEU A 111 -6.79 5.87 3.68
C LEU A 111 -6.56 4.93 2.49
N LEU A 112 -5.91 3.79 2.73
CA LEU A 112 -5.86 2.68 1.80
C LEU A 112 -6.84 1.60 2.25
N LEU A 113 -7.70 1.17 1.34
CA LEU A 113 -8.57 0.02 1.49
C LEU A 113 -8.05 -1.06 0.54
N SER A 114 -8.03 -2.31 0.98
CA SER A 114 -7.63 -3.44 0.13
C SER A 114 -8.55 -4.63 0.35
N SER A 115 -8.91 -5.31 -0.74
CA SER A 115 -9.54 -6.62 -0.63
C SER A 115 -8.54 -7.59 0.00
N LYS A 116 -9.03 -8.51 0.84
CA LYS A 116 -8.17 -9.50 1.47
C LYS A 116 -8.13 -10.78 0.67
N SER A 117 -6.92 -11.22 0.33
CA SER A 117 -6.65 -12.51 -0.29
C SER A 117 -5.83 -13.39 0.65
N PRO A 118 -6.03 -14.72 0.65
CA PRO A 118 -5.16 -15.64 1.36
C PRO A 118 -3.74 -15.68 0.79
N LEU A 119 -3.57 -15.26 -0.46
CA LEU A 119 -2.30 -15.12 -1.16
C LEU A 119 -2.28 -13.80 -1.92
N ALA A 120 -1.30 -12.95 -1.63
CA ALA A 120 -1.01 -11.76 -2.41
C ALA A 120 0.40 -11.86 -3.01
N ILE A 121 0.52 -11.45 -4.28
CA ILE A 121 1.79 -11.34 -5.00
C ILE A 121 1.97 -9.87 -5.32
N ILE A 122 3.05 -9.28 -4.81
CA ILE A 122 3.33 -7.85 -4.94
C ILE A 122 4.53 -7.66 -5.86
N HIS A 123 4.32 -7.03 -6.99
CA HIS A 123 5.40 -6.68 -7.91
C HIS A 123 5.91 -5.28 -7.67
N TYR A 124 7.24 -5.12 -7.68
CA TYR A 124 7.95 -3.85 -7.53
C TYR A 124 8.76 -3.53 -8.79
N PRO A 125 8.15 -2.94 -9.83
CA PRO A 125 8.80 -2.77 -11.14
C PRO A 125 10.09 -1.96 -11.09
N ASP A 126 10.13 -0.89 -10.26
CA ASP A 126 11.30 -0.02 -10.16
C ASP A 126 12.54 -0.73 -9.56
N SER A 127 12.33 -1.79 -8.78
CA SER A 127 13.42 -2.50 -8.09
C SER A 127 13.57 -3.96 -8.52
N GLY A 128 12.81 -4.40 -9.53
CA GLY A 128 12.95 -5.72 -10.14
C GLY A 128 12.76 -6.87 -9.15
N LYS A 129 11.73 -6.81 -8.30
CA LYS A 129 11.47 -7.86 -7.31
C LYS A 129 9.99 -8.15 -7.16
N VAL A 130 9.71 -9.31 -6.59
CA VAL A 130 8.36 -9.78 -6.25
C VAL A 130 8.31 -10.21 -4.79
N GLY A 131 7.27 -9.78 -4.10
CA GLY A 131 6.92 -10.23 -2.76
C GLY A 131 5.80 -11.24 -2.80
N LEU A 132 5.92 -12.30 -2.01
CA LEU A 132 4.88 -13.31 -1.79
C LEU A 132 4.43 -13.22 -0.35
N TRP A 133 3.11 -13.18 -0.13
CA TRP A 133 2.50 -13.09 1.19
C TRP A 133 1.39 -14.12 1.30
N THR A 134 1.43 -14.95 2.34
CA THR A 134 0.33 -15.88 2.65
C THR A 134 -0.23 -15.60 4.03
N ALA A 135 -1.56 -15.62 4.14
CA ALA A 135 -2.23 -15.43 5.43
C ALA A 135 -2.16 -16.68 6.33
N ALA A 136 -2.08 -17.89 5.73
CA ALA A 136 -2.27 -19.15 6.45
C ALA A 136 -1.09 -19.55 7.33
N GLU A 137 0.15 -19.23 6.96
CA GLU A 137 1.37 -19.66 7.67
C GLU A 137 2.34 -18.51 7.97
N GLY A 138 1.94 -17.26 7.67
CA GLY A 138 2.82 -16.11 7.80
C GLY A 138 4.05 -16.19 6.87
N TYR A 139 3.97 -17.02 5.81
CA TYR A 139 5.06 -17.13 4.84
C TYR A 139 5.21 -15.84 4.05
N GLN A 140 6.41 -15.32 4.05
CA GLN A 140 6.79 -14.14 3.30
C GLN A 140 8.10 -14.40 2.57
N ALA A 141 8.14 -14.07 1.29
CA ALA A 141 9.37 -14.11 0.52
C ALA A 141 9.51 -12.86 -0.33
N MET A 142 10.73 -12.40 -0.48
CA MET A 142 11.08 -11.33 -1.41
C MET A 142 12.13 -11.87 -2.37
N LEU A 143 11.78 -11.97 -3.65
CA LEU A 143 12.59 -12.62 -4.69
C LEU A 143 12.91 -11.62 -5.80
N PRO A 144 14.08 -11.68 -6.43
CA PRO A 144 14.33 -10.95 -7.66
C PRO A 144 13.46 -11.51 -8.79
N THR A 145 13.07 -10.66 -9.74
CA THR A 145 12.36 -11.09 -10.95
C THR A 145 13.32 -11.54 -12.06
N GLU A 146 14.59 -11.17 -11.97
CA GLU A 146 15.63 -11.53 -12.93
C GLU A 146 16.93 -11.98 -12.21
N PRO A 147 17.64 -12.97 -12.74
CA PRO A 147 17.27 -13.78 -13.90
C PRO A 147 16.11 -14.74 -13.58
N ALA A 148 15.16 -14.84 -14.50
CA ALA A 148 14.12 -15.87 -14.41
C ALA A 148 14.76 -17.26 -14.59
N LEU A 149 14.37 -18.21 -13.76
CA LEU A 149 14.79 -19.60 -13.93
C LEU A 149 13.97 -20.28 -15.04
N ASP A 150 14.62 -21.15 -15.79
CA ASP A 150 13.90 -22.08 -16.64
C ASP A 150 13.04 -23.00 -15.77
N TYR A 151 11.87 -23.41 -16.28
CA TYR A 151 10.93 -24.25 -15.54
C TYR A 151 11.57 -25.57 -15.03
N TRP A 152 12.51 -26.12 -15.82
CA TRP A 152 13.17 -27.37 -15.52
C TRP A 152 14.52 -27.23 -14.80
N ALA A 153 14.91 -25.99 -14.44
CA ALA A 153 16.17 -25.75 -13.78
C ALA A 153 16.23 -26.44 -12.40
N GLY A 154 17.13 -27.41 -12.28
CA GLY A 154 17.31 -28.25 -11.07
C GLY A 154 16.41 -29.47 -10.96
N GLU A 155 15.66 -29.78 -12.00
CA GLU A 155 14.84 -31.00 -12.11
C GLU A 155 15.58 -32.07 -12.95
N ASP A 156 16.49 -32.81 -12.34
CA ASP A 156 17.24 -33.93 -12.96
C ASP A 156 16.70 -35.32 -12.56
#